data_75217a79d6116e6c8b5a9f1d60718e44
#
_entry.id   75217a79d6116e6c8b5a9f1d60718e44
#
_cell.length_a   1.000
_cell.length_b   1.000
_cell.length_c   1.000
_cell.angle_alpha   90.00
_cell.angle_beta   90.00
_cell.angle_gamma   90.00
#
_symmetry.space_group_name_H-M   'P 1'
#
loop_
_entity.id
_entity.type
_entity.pdbx_description
1 polymer ?
#
loop_
_entity_poly.entity_id
_entity_poly.type
_entity_poly.pdbx_seq_one_letter_code
_entity_poly.pdbx_strand_id
1 'polypeptide(L)'
;KPVRFNRRLIDLSPEETEKNKYNQQLRLMEYLNDLPIIQIMIDYIEADDIISYVVQHERYKDWEKLVVSSDKDFFQLISKKTKLYRPIQDELVDYPTLVENFKIHPKNFALARSLVGDKSDNLPGVPRVGLKTVAGKFPFLKESQKYEVEDIMQHCETLEKKLKLHENILEHSALVEKNYE
;
A
#
# COMPACT_ATOMS: atom_id res chain seq x y z
N LYS A 1 -11.03 23.13 14.08
CA LYS A 1 -10.86 23.28 12.62
C LYS A 1 -9.41 23.65 12.39
N PRO A 2 -8.65 22.95 11.56
CA PRO A 2 -7.28 23.33 11.27
C PRO A 2 -7.30 24.73 10.63
N VAL A 3 -6.43 25.60 11.12
CA VAL A 3 -6.24 26.92 10.55
C VAL A 3 -5.70 26.72 9.15
N ARG A 4 -6.51 26.95 8.14
CA ARG A 4 -6.02 27.05 6.75
C ARG A 4 -5.15 28.30 6.69
N PHE A 5 -3.84 28.13 6.68
CA PHE A 5 -2.94 29.17 6.26
C PHE A 5 -3.32 29.56 4.83
N ASN A 6 -3.85 30.78 4.64
CA ASN A 6 -3.96 31.37 3.33
C ASN A 6 -2.52 31.50 2.79
N ARG A 7 -2.08 30.51 2.02
CA ARG A 7 -0.89 30.67 1.20
C ARG A 7 -1.21 31.80 0.24
N ARG A 8 -0.66 32.98 0.49
CA ARG A 8 -0.48 33.95 -0.60
C ARG A 8 0.39 33.24 -1.60
N LEU A 9 -0.19 32.80 -2.69
CA LEU A 9 0.57 32.31 -3.85
C LEU A 9 1.36 33.52 -4.31
N ILE A 10 2.64 33.53 -4.03
CA ILE A 10 3.58 34.40 -4.72
C ILE A 10 3.58 33.82 -6.12
N ASP A 11 3.27 34.65 -7.14
CA ASP A 11 3.34 34.26 -8.54
C ASP A 11 4.81 34.01 -8.89
N LEU A 12 5.26 32.78 -8.71
CA LEU A 12 6.56 32.29 -9.09
C LEU A 12 6.47 31.69 -10.50
N SER A 13 7.48 31.93 -11.30
CA SER A 13 7.64 31.18 -12.55
C SER A 13 7.77 29.67 -12.27
N PRO A 14 7.51 28.78 -13.25
CA PRO A 14 7.71 27.33 -13.09
C PRO A 14 9.13 26.99 -12.59
N GLU A 15 10.16 27.65 -13.12
CA GLU A 15 11.55 27.43 -12.75
C GLU A 15 11.83 27.86 -11.29
N GLU A 16 11.32 29.02 -10.88
CA GLU A 16 11.41 29.48 -9.49
C GLU A 16 10.66 28.57 -8.53
N THR A 17 9.53 28.02 -8.95
CA THR A 17 8.76 27.07 -8.17
C THR A 17 9.55 25.79 -7.91
N GLU A 18 10.18 25.21 -8.94
CA GLU A 18 11.01 24.01 -8.79
C GLU A 18 12.25 24.27 -7.94
N LYS A 19 12.94 25.38 -8.16
CA LYS A 19 14.08 25.79 -7.34
C LYS A 19 13.69 25.99 -5.87
N ASN A 20 12.52 26.56 -5.62
CA ASN A 20 12.00 26.76 -4.26
C ASN A 20 11.67 25.44 -3.59
N LYS A 21 11.04 24.48 -4.29
CA LYS A 21 10.81 23.12 -3.79
C LYS A 21 12.12 22.45 -3.38
N TYR A 22 13.11 22.45 -4.28
CA TYR A 22 14.40 21.85 -4.02
C TYR A 22 15.07 22.45 -2.77
N ASN A 23 15.10 23.79 -2.67
CA ASN A 23 15.66 24.47 -1.50
C ASN A 23 14.91 24.14 -0.20
N GLN A 24 13.57 23.98 -0.26
CA GLN A 24 12.79 23.58 0.91
C GLN A 24 13.10 22.14 1.34
N GLN A 25 13.30 21.22 0.38
CA GLN A 25 13.71 19.85 0.67
C GLN A 25 15.08 19.78 1.32
N LEU A 26 16.06 20.53 0.78
CA LEU A 26 17.41 20.60 1.39
C LEU A 26 17.35 21.12 2.82
N ARG A 27 16.64 22.21 3.06
CA ARG A 27 16.48 22.76 4.41
C ARG A 27 15.78 21.80 5.36
N LEU A 28 14.77 21.06 4.87
CA LEU A 28 14.13 20.04 5.69
C LEU A 28 15.13 18.96 6.11
N MET A 29 15.95 18.47 5.17
CA MET A 29 17.00 17.49 5.47
C MET A 29 18.00 18.01 6.49
N GLU A 30 18.42 19.28 6.37
CA GLU A 30 19.30 19.94 7.33
C GLU A 30 18.67 20.00 8.73
N TYR A 31 17.42 20.45 8.85
CA TYR A 31 16.70 20.48 10.14
C TYR A 31 16.51 19.10 10.75
N LEU A 32 16.28 18.08 9.91
CA LEU A 32 16.14 16.71 10.37
C LEU A 32 17.45 16.14 10.94
N ASN A 33 18.62 16.64 10.50
CA ASN A 33 19.92 16.25 11.07
C ASN A 33 20.10 16.71 12.53
N ASP A 34 19.41 17.78 12.93
CA ASP A 34 19.46 18.29 14.31
C ASP A 34 18.53 17.54 15.27
N LEU A 35 17.73 16.61 14.75
CA LEU A 35 16.80 15.80 15.51
C LEU A 35 17.35 14.38 15.77
N PRO A 36 16.94 13.70 16.84
CA PRO A 36 17.37 12.33 17.12
C PRO A 36 16.66 11.32 16.21
N ILE A 37 16.78 11.49 14.91
CA ILE A 37 16.19 10.65 13.87
C ILE A 37 17.28 10.10 12.95
N ILE A 38 16.96 9.02 12.25
CA ILE A 38 17.82 8.43 11.23
C ILE A 38 17.17 8.72 9.87
N GLN A 39 17.91 9.42 9.01
CA GLN A 39 17.54 9.58 7.61
C GLN A 39 18.22 8.49 6.79
N ILE A 40 17.46 7.80 5.96
CA ILE A 40 17.96 6.74 5.08
C ILE A 40 17.62 7.11 3.64
N MET A 41 18.66 7.16 2.81
CA MET A 41 18.53 7.33 1.36
C MET A 41 19.48 6.34 0.71
N ILE A 42 18.95 5.53 -0.20
CA ILE A 42 19.73 4.53 -0.95
C ILE A 42 19.45 4.77 -2.44
N ASP A 43 20.51 4.92 -3.21
CA ASP A 43 20.39 5.17 -4.65
C ASP A 43 19.67 4.00 -5.33
N TYR A 44 18.73 4.32 -6.21
CA TYR A 44 17.93 3.37 -7.00
C TYR A 44 17.00 2.45 -6.18
N ILE A 45 16.75 2.76 -4.89
CA ILE A 45 15.80 2.04 -4.06
C ILE A 45 14.71 3.00 -3.61
N GLU A 46 13.47 2.60 -3.74
CA GLU A 46 12.32 3.42 -3.33
C GLU A 46 12.16 3.42 -1.80
N ALA A 47 11.55 4.47 -1.27
CA ALA A 47 11.40 4.64 0.17
C ALA A 47 10.51 3.56 0.81
N ASP A 48 9.53 3.06 0.09
CA ASP A 48 8.62 1.99 0.53
C ASP A 48 9.34 0.64 0.66
N ASP A 49 10.29 0.33 -0.22
CA ASP A 49 11.16 -0.84 -0.10
C ASP A 49 12.00 -0.77 1.18
N ILE A 50 12.59 0.40 1.45
CA ILE A 50 13.38 0.61 2.67
C ILE A 50 12.50 0.47 3.92
N ILE A 51 11.31 1.07 3.92
CA ILE A 51 10.36 0.97 5.03
C ILE A 51 9.94 -0.49 5.23
N SER A 52 9.61 -1.19 4.15
CA SER A 52 9.20 -2.59 4.17
C SER A 52 10.31 -3.49 4.72
N TYR A 53 11.54 -3.26 4.28
CA TYR A 53 12.72 -3.97 4.79
C TYR A 53 12.91 -3.75 6.30
N VAL A 54 12.88 -2.50 6.75
CA VAL A 54 13.07 -2.16 8.18
C VAL A 54 11.97 -2.76 9.04
N VAL A 55 10.71 -2.65 8.59
CA VAL A 55 9.54 -3.17 9.34
C VAL A 55 9.62 -4.69 9.51
N GLN A 56 10.09 -5.40 8.49
CA GLN A 56 10.15 -6.86 8.47
C GLN A 56 11.47 -7.42 8.99
N HIS A 57 12.47 -6.56 9.24
CA HIS A 57 13.79 -7.01 9.66
C HIS A 57 13.77 -7.70 11.02
N GLU A 58 14.45 -8.85 11.14
CA GLU A 58 14.48 -9.72 12.32
C GLU A 58 14.86 -8.97 13.60
N ARG A 59 15.78 -8.00 13.53
CA ARG A 59 16.21 -7.15 14.65
C ARG A 59 15.04 -6.44 15.33
N TYR A 60 13.99 -6.09 14.58
CA TYR A 60 12.86 -5.29 15.03
C TYR A 60 11.57 -6.10 15.16
N LYS A 61 11.62 -7.43 15.05
CA LYS A 61 10.43 -8.29 15.08
C LYS A 61 9.57 -8.11 16.33
N ASP A 62 10.23 -7.83 17.47
CA ASP A 62 9.57 -7.67 18.77
C ASP A 62 9.17 -6.24 19.09
N TRP A 63 9.52 -5.28 18.26
CA TRP A 63 9.21 -3.88 18.46
C TRP A 63 7.79 -3.53 18.02
N GLU A 64 7.14 -2.62 18.78
CA GLU A 64 5.97 -1.91 18.28
C GLU A 64 6.42 -0.93 17.20
N LYS A 65 5.77 -0.98 16.04
CA LYS A 65 6.14 -0.17 14.88
C LYS A 65 4.95 0.65 14.42
N LEU A 66 5.19 1.92 14.12
CA LEU A 66 4.23 2.81 13.52
C LEU A 66 4.79 3.30 12.18
N VAL A 67 4.20 2.85 11.09
CA VAL A 67 4.46 3.40 9.76
C VAL A 67 3.59 4.64 9.59
N VAL A 68 4.16 5.73 9.07
CA VAL A 68 3.44 6.97 8.80
C VAL A 68 3.44 7.20 7.29
N SER A 69 2.33 6.85 6.66
CA SER A 69 2.15 7.00 5.21
C SER A 69 0.67 6.96 4.85
N SER A 70 0.27 7.67 3.80
CA SER A 70 -1.09 7.55 3.24
C SER A 70 -1.21 6.47 2.17
N ASP A 71 -0.09 5.82 1.83
CA ASP A 71 -0.06 4.75 0.87
C ASP A 71 -0.73 3.48 1.41
N LYS A 72 -1.57 2.85 0.59
CA LYS A 72 -2.29 1.62 0.94
C LYS A 72 -1.43 0.38 0.80
N ASP A 73 -0.33 0.45 0.08
CA ASP A 73 0.54 -0.69 -0.11
C ASP A 73 1.20 -1.11 1.20
N PHE A 74 1.34 -0.18 2.16
CA PHE A 74 1.74 -0.52 3.53
C PHE A 74 0.71 -1.31 4.33
N PHE A 75 -0.50 -1.51 3.85
CA PHE A 75 -1.48 -2.38 4.52
C PHE A 75 -0.98 -3.82 4.66
N GLN A 76 -0.16 -4.29 3.72
CA GLN A 76 0.48 -5.61 3.78
C GLN A 76 1.47 -5.77 4.95
N LEU A 77 2.00 -4.67 5.49
CA LEU A 77 2.93 -4.68 6.62
C LEU A 77 2.23 -4.69 7.98
N ILE A 78 0.92 -4.42 8.02
CA ILE A 78 0.17 -4.35 9.27
C ILE A 78 0.16 -5.73 9.95
N SER A 79 0.43 -5.72 11.25
CA SER A 79 0.48 -6.91 12.08
C SER A 79 0.02 -6.58 13.50
N LYS A 80 0.13 -7.53 14.42
CA LYS A 80 -0.13 -7.26 15.84
C LYS A 80 0.80 -6.19 16.42
N LYS A 81 2.02 -6.02 15.85
CA LYS A 81 3.06 -5.10 16.32
C LYS A 81 3.34 -3.95 15.35
N THR A 82 2.69 -3.93 14.19
CA THR A 82 2.88 -2.88 13.18
C THR A 82 1.54 -2.24 12.87
N LYS A 83 1.47 -0.92 13.04
CA LYS A 83 0.32 -0.08 12.73
C LYS A 83 0.68 0.91 11.64
N LEU A 84 -0.31 1.39 10.90
CA LEU A 84 -0.16 2.43 9.89
C LEU A 84 -0.96 3.66 10.29
N TYR A 85 -0.30 4.81 10.43
CA TYR A 85 -0.98 6.08 10.54
C TYR A 85 -1.01 6.78 9.18
N ARG A 86 -2.19 7.14 8.75
CA ARG A 86 -2.46 7.78 7.45
C ARG A 86 -2.74 9.28 7.66
N PRO A 87 -1.72 10.16 7.51
CA PRO A 87 -1.82 11.55 7.93
C PRO A 87 -2.82 12.37 7.11
N ILE A 88 -3.04 12.05 5.84
CA ILE A 88 -4.01 12.75 4.99
C ILE A 88 -5.45 12.46 5.44
N GLN A 89 -5.72 11.23 5.87
CA GLN A 89 -7.03 10.75 6.32
C GLN A 89 -7.23 10.95 7.83
N ASP A 90 -6.17 11.29 8.56
CA ASP A 90 -6.12 11.32 10.03
C ASP A 90 -6.64 10.01 10.64
N GLU A 91 -6.13 8.89 10.10
CA GLU A 91 -6.60 7.55 10.41
C GLU A 91 -5.46 6.66 10.90
N LEU A 92 -5.65 6.02 12.05
CA LEU A 92 -4.77 4.95 12.52
C LEU A 92 -5.37 3.59 12.14
N VAL A 93 -4.67 2.85 11.31
CA VAL A 93 -5.07 1.51 10.86
C VAL A 93 -4.22 0.47 11.57
N ASP A 94 -4.85 -0.33 12.40
CA ASP A 94 -4.27 -1.51 13.02
C ASP A 94 -4.82 -2.80 12.39
N TYR A 95 -4.34 -3.95 12.86
CA TYR A 95 -4.75 -5.24 12.32
C TYR A 95 -6.27 -5.50 12.40
N PRO A 96 -6.96 -5.29 13.54
CA PRO A 96 -8.41 -5.46 13.59
C PRO A 96 -9.16 -4.54 12.63
N THR A 97 -8.81 -3.27 12.60
CA THR A 97 -9.42 -2.26 11.73
C THR A 97 -9.27 -2.60 10.25
N LEU A 98 -8.07 -3.05 9.83
CA LEU A 98 -7.84 -3.45 8.45
C LEU A 98 -8.72 -4.64 8.05
N VAL A 99 -8.71 -5.69 8.87
CA VAL A 99 -9.49 -6.91 8.58
C VAL A 99 -11.00 -6.63 8.63
N GLU A 100 -11.44 -5.75 9.51
CA GLU A 100 -12.85 -5.35 9.57
C GLU A 100 -13.29 -4.56 8.33
N ASN A 101 -12.48 -3.61 7.91
CA ASN A 101 -12.81 -2.71 6.79
C ASN A 101 -12.72 -3.40 5.42
N PHE A 102 -11.70 -4.22 5.21
CA PHE A 102 -11.41 -4.81 3.90
C PHE A 102 -11.79 -6.29 3.79
N LYS A 103 -11.99 -7.00 4.92
CA LYS A 103 -12.23 -8.45 4.96
C LYS A 103 -11.10 -9.25 4.30
N ILE A 104 -9.90 -8.71 4.32
CA ILE A 104 -8.68 -9.29 3.76
C ILE A 104 -7.60 -9.23 4.86
N HIS A 105 -6.89 -10.33 5.03
CA HIS A 105 -5.75 -10.38 5.95
C HIS A 105 -4.55 -9.63 5.34
N PRO A 106 -3.74 -8.90 6.12
CA PRO A 106 -2.56 -8.19 5.61
C PRO A 106 -1.66 -9.04 4.69
N LYS A 107 -1.40 -10.29 5.04
CA LYS A 107 -0.58 -11.21 4.22
C LYS A 107 -1.14 -11.46 2.81
N ASN A 108 -2.43 -11.28 2.62
CA ASN A 108 -3.13 -11.50 1.36
C ASN A 108 -3.47 -10.18 0.65
N PHE A 109 -3.01 -9.05 1.22
CA PHE A 109 -3.38 -7.75 0.68
C PHE A 109 -2.71 -7.48 -0.67
N ALA A 110 -1.43 -7.86 -0.83
CA ALA A 110 -0.73 -7.77 -2.12
C ALA A 110 -1.43 -8.63 -3.19
N LEU A 111 -1.81 -9.86 -2.87
CA LEU A 111 -2.57 -10.73 -3.77
C LEU A 111 -3.92 -10.12 -4.17
N ALA A 112 -4.64 -9.53 -3.23
CA ALA A 112 -5.88 -8.82 -3.56
C ALA A 112 -5.64 -7.59 -4.45
N ARG A 113 -4.52 -6.88 -4.25
CA ARG A 113 -4.12 -5.74 -5.06
C ARG A 113 -3.71 -6.14 -6.48
N SER A 114 -3.05 -7.28 -6.67
CA SER A 114 -2.69 -7.77 -8.02
C SER A 114 -3.91 -7.99 -8.91
N LEU A 115 -5.04 -8.39 -8.33
CA LEU A 115 -6.33 -8.51 -9.04
C LEU A 115 -6.95 -7.15 -9.39
N VAL A 116 -6.82 -6.17 -8.48
CA VAL A 116 -7.47 -4.86 -8.60
C VAL A 116 -6.64 -3.89 -9.44
N GLY A 117 -5.33 -4.04 -9.43
CA GLY A 117 -4.39 -3.10 -10.01
C GLY A 117 -4.23 -1.81 -9.20
N ASP A 118 -3.36 -0.94 -9.65
CA ASP A 118 -3.19 0.41 -9.12
C ASP A 118 -3.13 1.46 -10.24
N LYS A 119 -4.06 2.41 -10.16
CA LYS A 119 -4.11 3.50 -11.16
C LYS A 119 -3.03 4.55 -10.95
N SER A 120 -2.55 4.73 -9.71
CA SER A 120 -1.47 5.67 -9.40
C SER A 120 -0.16 5.24 -10.05
N ASP A 121 0.09 3.93 -10.06
CA ASP A 121 1.30 3.33 -10.61
C ASP A 121 1.12 2.83 -12.06
N ASN A 122 -0.03 3.19 -12.66
CA ASN A 122 -0.39 2.76 -14.01
C ASN A 122 -0.42 1.23 -14.19
N LEU A 123 -0.76 0.51 -13.11
CA LEU A 123 -0.92 -0.94 -13.12
C LEU A 123 -2.39 -1.29 -13.39
N PRO A 124 -2.72 -1.82 -14.58
CA PRO A 124 -4.08 -2.24 -14.87
C PRO A 124 -4.46 -3.48 -14.03
N GLY A 125 -5.67 -3.47 -13.48
CA GLY A 125 -6.24 -4.65 -12.83
C GLY A 125 -7.23 -5.39 -13.75
N VAL A 126 -7.76 -6.51 -13.25
CA VAL A 126 -8.83 -7.25 -13.93
C VAL A 126 -10.07 -6.35 -14.06
N PRO A 127 -10.66 -6.22 -15.25
CA PRO A 127 -11.80 -5.33 -15.47
C PRO A 127 -12.97 -5.61 -14.53
N ARG A 128 -13.50 -4.55 -13.91
CA ARG A 128 -14.64 -4.58 -12.96
C ARG A 128 -14.37 -5.33 -11.65
N VAL A 129 -13.12 -5.58 -11.33
CA VAL A 129 -12.70 -6.18 -10.06
C VAL A 129 -12.20 -5.08 -9.13
N GLY A 130 -12.77 -4.99 -7.94
CA GLY A 130 -12.35 -4.07 -6.88
C GLY A 130 -12.17 -4.81 -5.57
N LEU A 131 -11.49 -4.24 -4.58
CA LEU A 131 -11.19 -4.89 -3.30
C LEU A 131 -12.44 -5.47 -2.61
N LYS A 132 -13.57 -4.76 -2.63
CA LYS A 132 -14.83 -5.28 -2.05
C LYS A 132 -15.33 -6.53 -2.79
N THR A 133 -15.15 -6.56 -4.10
CA THR A 133 -15.52 -7.72 -4.92
C THR A 133 -14.61 -8.90 -4.63
N VAL A 134 -13.29 -8.66 -4.55
CA VAL A 134 -12.30 -9.67 -4.18
C VAL A 134 -12.63 -10.26 -2.80
N ALA A 135 -12.79 -9.43 -1.79
CA ALA A 135 -13.13 -9.87 -0.43
C ALA A 135 -14.43 -10.69 -0.37
N GLY A 136 -15.44 -10.31 -1.14
CA GLY A 136 -16.72 -11.01 -1.17
C GLY A 136 -16.71 -12.33 -1.95
N LYS A 137 -15.82 -12.48 -2.92
CA LYS A 137 -15.73 -13.69 -3.78
C LYS A 137 -14.66 -14.67 -3.33
N PHE A 138 -13.66 -14.19 -2.63
CA PHE A 138 -12.56 -14.99 -2.08
C PHE A 138 -12.48 -14.81 -0.55
N PRO A 139 -13.49 -15.29 0.21
CA PRO A 139 -13.57 -15.06 1.66
C PRO A 139 -12.41 -15.68 2.44
N PHE A 140 -11.71 -16.65 1.87
CA PHE A 140 -10.52 -17.26 2.45
C PHE A 140 -9.34 -16.27 2.57
N LEU A 141 -9.31 -15.20 1.76
CA LEU A 141 -8.28 -14.15 1.89
C LEU A 141 -8.33 -13.42 3.24
N LYS A 142 -9.38 -13.59 4.03
CA LYS A 142 -9.47 -13.10 5.40
C LYS A 142 -8.65 -13.93 6.40
N GLU A 143 -8.29 -15.14 6.05
CA GLU A 143 -7.56 -16.06 6.89
C GLU A 143 -6.09 -15.62 7.05
N SER A 144 -5.45 -16.04 8.15
CA SER A 144 -4.05 -15.72 8.43
C SER A 144 -3.04 -16.51 7.58
N GLN A 145 -3.50 -17.50 6.83
CA GLN A 145 -2.73 -18.22 5.83
C GLN A 145 -2.40 -17.26 4.69
N LYS A 146 -1.18 -17.35 4.15
CA LYS A 146 -0.79 -16.69 2.90
C LYS A 146 -1.28 -17.53 1.74
N TYR A 147 -1.93 -16.90 0.79
CA TYR A 147 -2.38 -17.48 -0.46
C TYR A 147 -1.60 -16.88 -1.62
N GLU A 148 -1.48 -17.63 -2.70
CA GLU A 148 -0.77 -17.24 -3.91
C GLU A 148 -1.75 -17.11 -5.09
N VAL A 149 -1.26 -16.65 -6.24
CA VAL A 149 -2.10 -16.45 -7.43
C VAL A 149 -2.77 -17.75 -7.87
N GLU A 150 -2.04 -18.87 -7.78
CA GLU A 150 -2.52 -20.21 -8.12
C GLU A 150 -3.77 -20.62 -7.33
N ASP A 151 -3.84 -20.25 -6.04
CA ASP A 151 -5.00 -20.55 -5.20
C ASP A 151 -6.26 -19.83 -5.71
N ILE A 152 -6.12 -18.59 -6.17
CA ILE A 152 -7.20 -17.82 -6.80
C ILE A 152 -7.63 -18.49 -8.11
N MET A 153 -6.67 -18.84 -8.96
CA MET A 153 -6.96 -19.50 -10.26
C MET A 153 -7.64 -20.84 -10.05
N GLN A 154 -7.11 -21.68 -9.18
CA GLN A 154 -7.70 -22.97 -8.84
C GLN A 154 -9.12 -22.82 -8.27
N HIS A 155 -9.34 -21.84 -7.39
CA HIS A 155 -10.69 -21.55 -6.89
C HIS A 155 -11.64 -21.18 -8.03
N CYS A 156 -11.23 -20.31 -8.96
CA CYS A 156 -12.05 -19.94 -10.11
C CYS A 156 -12.34 -21.13 -11.05
N GLU A 157 -11.39 -22.06 -11.20
CA GLU A 157 -11.54 -23.23 -12.07
C GLU A 157 -12.49 -24.28 -11.49
N THR A 158 -12.43 -24.51 -10.18
CA THR A 158 -13.16 -25.59 -9.48
C THR A 158 -14.63 -25.27 -9.19
N LEU A 159 -15.05 -24.00 -9.39
CA LEU A 159 -16.44 -23.61 -9.18
C LEU A 159 -17.38 -24.29 -10.20
N GLU A 160 -18.38 -25.01 -9.71
CA GLU A 160 -19.42 -25.62 -10.56
C GLU A 160 -20.18 -24.57 -11.38
N LYS A 161 -20.44 -23.40 -10.80
CA LYS A 161 -21.11 -22.28 -11.48
C LYS A 161 -20.20 -21.05 -11.48
N LYS A 162 -19.51 -20.85 -12.60
CA LYS A 162 -18.65 -19.67 -12.79
C LYS A 162 -19.49 -18.42 -13.01
N LEU A 163 -19.11 -17.34 -12.34
CA LEU A 163 -19.60 -16.00 -12.64
C LEU A 163 -18.68 -15.37 -13.67
N LYS A 164 -19.17 -14.40 -14.42
CA LYS A 164 -18.36 -13.62 -15.39
C LYS A 164 -17.10 -13.03 -14.78
N LEU A 165 -17.12 -12.75 -13.48
CA LEU A 165 -15.94 -12.32 -12.73
C LEU A 165 -14.83 -13.38 -12.74
N HIS A 166 -15.18 -14.64 -12.48
CA HIS A 166 -14.21 -15.75 -12.41
C HIS A 166 -13.62 -16.02 -13.79
N GLU A 167 -14.43 -15.94 -14.84
CA GLU A 167 -13.98 -16.03 -16.23
C GLU A 167 -12.99 -14.89 -16.57
N ASN A 168 -13.35 -13.65 -16.21
CA ASN A 168 -12.45 -12.50 -16.42
C ASN A 168 -11.10 -12.65 -15.67
N ILE A 169 -11.10 -13.19 -14.46
CA ILE A 169 -9.87 -13.42 -13.69
C ILE A 169 -8.99 -14.46 -14.40
N LEU A 170 -9.59 -15.56 -14.86
CA LEU A 170 -8.87 -16.61 -15.60
C LEU A 170 -8.32 -16.10 -16.94
N GLU A 171 -9.08 -15.29 -17.66
CA GLU A 171 -8.64 -14.64 -18.92
C GLU A 171 -7.46 -13.68 -18.70
N HIS A 172 -7.34 -13.10 -17.50
CA HIS A 172 -6.30 -12.13 -17.16
C HIS A 172 -5.24 -12.71 -16.20
N SER A 173 -5.10 -14.04 -16.11
CA SER A 173 -4.16 -14.70 -15.18
C SER A 173 -2.73 -14.16 -15.29
N ALA A 174 -2.19 -14.07 -16.50
CA ALA A 174 -0.86 -13.52 -16.76
C ALA A 174 -0.68 -12.06 -16.29
N LEU A 175 -1.76 -11.24 -16.35
CA LEU A 175 -1.74 -9.88 -15.81
C LEU A 175 -1.68 -9.90 -14.28
N VAL A 176 -2.45 -10.78 -13.64
CA VAL A 176 -2.48 -10.92 -12.18
C VAL A 176 -1.13 -11.40 -11.65
N GLU A 177 -0.52 -12.40 -12.31
CA GLU A 177 0.83 -12.89 -12.00
C GLU A 177 1.84 -11.75 -12.07
N LYS A 178 1.87 -11.03 -13.20
CA LYS A 178 2.77 -9.88 -13.39
C LYS A 178 2.59 -8.77 -12.36
N ASN A 179 1.36 -8.52 -11.91
CA ASN A 179 1.08 -7.50 -10.90
C ASN A 179 1.46 -7.97 -9.49
N TYR A 180 1.62 -9.28 -9.28
CA TYR A 180 1.95 -9.87 -7.98
C TYR A 180 3.47 -10.02 -7.78
N GLU A 181 4.25 -10.14 -8.86
CA GLU A 181 5.73 -10.13 -8.85
C GLU A 181 6.28 -8.79 -8.33
#